data_a7966a687726d71364325c7a0caa7a91
#
_entry.id   a7966a687726d71364325c7a0caa7a91
#
_cell.length_a   1.000
_cell.length_b   1.000
_cell.length_c   1.000
_cell.angle_alpha   90.00
_cell.angle_beta   90.00
_cell.angle_gamma   90.00
#
_symmetry.space_group_name_H-M   'P 1'
#
loop_
_entity.id
_entity.type
_entity.pdbx_description
1 polymer ?
#
loop_
_entity_poly.entity_id
_entity_poly.type
_entity_poly.pdbx_seq_one_letter_code
_entity_poly.pdbx_strand_id
1 'polypeptide(L)'
;MFSFGFNVKPRKAGGVSYDADAQTFFTAASITDTTQKSAVNQLVLDLKSANIWTKMKAIYPIVGGSASSHAVNLKTPGTYNLTYATGMTHSSTGMTGNGTSGYANTSITPNTHLTNNNTHLSYYSRTDINGTYFDMGLGYAGGQYMDLALRLSGNIYSDQYNNTTARITTANTNSTGFYVSTRTASNVFKLFKNNTQLGTTNTGASTGFTSLINPIIINALLD
;
A
#
# COMPACT_ATOMS: atom_id res chain seq x y z
N MET A 1 -30.74 59.04 -23.99
CA MET A 1 -29.93 58.52 -22.91
C MET A 1 -30.10 56.98 -22.92
N PHE A 2 -29.20 56.24 -23.54
CA PHE A 2 -29.29 54.80 -23.64
C PHE A 2 -28.49 54.16 -22.48
N SER A 3 -29.17 53.41 -21.58
CA SER A 3 -28.56 52.70 -20.49
C SER A 3 -28.25 51.28 -20.95
N PHE A 4 -26.97 50.90 -21.04
CA PHE A 4 -26.54 49.52 -21.25
C PHE A 4 -26.43 48.83 -19.90
N GLY A 5 -27.43 48.01 -19.56
CA GLY A 5 -27.34 47.10 -18.42
C GLY A 5 -26.44 45.92 -18.73
N PHE A 6 -25.21 45.90 -18.17
CA PHE A 6 -24.36 44.71 -18.17
C PHE A 6 -24.94 43.65 -17.22
N ASN A 7 -25.57 42.63 -17.79
CA ASN A 7 -26.02 41.47 -17.03
C ASN A 7 -24.83 40.51 -16.81
N VAL A 8 -24.03 40.82 -15.79
CA VAL A 8 -22.93 39.91 -15.38
C VAL A 8 -23.56 38.73 -14.67
N LYS A 9 -23.76 37.62 -15.40
CA LYS A 9 -24.06 36.33 -14.75
C LYS A 9 -22.92 35.99 -13.82
N PRO A 10 -23.17 35.70 -12.53
CA PRO A 10 -22.11 35.27 -11.63
C PRO A 10 -21.49 33.97 -12.21
N ARG A 11 -20.23 34.05 -12.54
CA ARG A 11 -19.45 32.85 -12.86
C ARG A 11 -19.53 31.97 -11.62
N LYS A 12 -20.19 30.78 -11.72
CA LYS A 12 -20.04 29.73 -10.71
C LYS A 12 -18.54 29.50 -10.54
N ALA A 13 -18.02 29.76 -9.35
CA ALA A 13 -16.68 29.37 -9.01
C ALA A 13 -16.60 27.85 -9.32
N GLY A 14 -15.83 27.49 -10.33
CA GLY A 14 -15.65 26.09 -10.71
C GLY A 14 -15.04 25.37 -9.53
N GLY A 15 -15.84 24.65 -8.76
CA GLY A 15 -15.36 23.78 -7.70
C GLY A 15 -14.39 22.76 -8.31
N VAL A 16 -13.31 22.46 -7.60
CA VAL A 16 -12.37 21.40 -8.01
C VAL A 16 -13.18 20.12 -8.17
N SER A 17 -13.26 19.61 -9.41
CA SER A 17 -13.90 18.31 -9.68
C SER A 17 -12.90 17.20 -9.41
N TYR A 18 -13.24 16.31 -8.51
CA TYR A 18 -12.47 15.12 -8.20
C TYR A 18 -13.06 13.89 -8.92
N ASP A 19 -12.22 12.90 -9.20
CA ASP A 19 -12.66 11.60 -9.68
C ASP A 19 -13.67 10.96 -8.71
N ALA A 20 -14.65 10.23 -9.23
CA ALA A 20 -15.73 9.66 -8.42
C ALA A 20 -15.23 8.67 -7.33
N ASP A 21 -14.21 7.86 -7.64
CA ASP A 21 -13.63 6.94 -6.64
C ASP A 21 -12.88 7.73 -5.55
N ALA A 22 -12.14 8.78 -5.93
CA ALA A 22 -11.48 9.66 -4.98
C ALA A 22 -12.50 10.37 -4.08
N GLN A 23 -13.60 10.87 -4.65
CA GLN A 23 -14.67 11.52 -3.89
C GLN A 23 -15.35 10.57 -2.90
N THR A 24 -15.58 9.32 -3.30
CA THR A 24 -16.13 8.28 -2.42
C THR A 24 -15.20 8.02 -1.22
N PHE A 25 -13.89 7.93 -1.48
CA PHE A 25 -12.89 7.80 -0.42
C PHE A 25 -12.87 9.02 0.51
N PHE A 26 -12.89 10.26 -0.02
CA PHE A 26 -12.87 11.47 0.82
C PHE A 26 -14.05 11.52 1.78
N THR A 27 -15.22 11.11 1.32
CA THR A 27 -16.42 11.01 2.16
C THR A 27 -16.26 9.96 3.25
N ALA A 28 -15.84 8.76 2.88
CA ALA A 28 -15.70 7.63 3.80
C ALA A 28 -14.59 7.85 4.86
N ALA A 29 -13.47 8.45 4.46
CA ALA A 29 -12.33 8.73 5.32
C ALA A 29 -12.38 10.12 6.00
N SER A 30 -13.44 10.90 5.74
CA SER A 30 -13.63 12.27 6.27
C SER A 30 -12.44 13.20 5.95
N ILE A 31 -11.88 13.09 4.74
CA ILE A 31 -10.76 13.94 4.31
C ILE A 31 -11.29 15.33 3.96
N THR A 32 -10.79 16.37 4.63
CA THR A 32 -11.15 17.76 4.41
C THR A 32 -10.04 18.58 3.77
N ASP A 33 -8.78 18.25 4.03
CA ASP A 33 -7.61 18.95 3.52
C ASP A 33 -7.52 18.88 1.98
N THR A 34 -7.44 20.04 1.33
CA THR A 34 -7.48 20.15 -0.13
C THR A 34 -6.20 19.65 -0.80
N THR A 35 -5.06 19.73 -0.12
CA THR A 35 -3.78 19.21 -0.63
C THR A 35 -3.82 17.68 -0.66
N GLN A 36 -4.29 17.06 0.42
CA GLN A 36 -4.46 15.60 0.48
C GLN A 36 -5.48 15.12 -0.54
N LYS A 37 -6.62 15.82 -0.69
CA LYS A 37 -7.60 15.52 -1.74
C LYS A 37 -7.00 15.55 -3.13
N SER A 38 -6.23 16.58 -3.44
CA SER A 38 -5.59 16.73 -4.75
C SER A 38 -4.57 15.61 -5.00
N ALA A 39 -3.75 15.26 -4.02
CA ALA A 39 -2.76 14.20 -4.14
C ALA A 39 -3.41 12.81 -4.32
N VAL A 40 -4.42 12.47 -3.53
CA VAL A 40 -5.16 11.21 -3.66
C VAL A 40 -5.93 11.14 -4.97
N ASN A 41 -6.54 12.24 -5.40
CA ASN A 41 -7.20 12.31 -6.70
C ASN A 41 -6.23 12.07 -7.85
N GLN A 42 -5.04 12.68 -7.80
CA GLN A 42 -4.02 12.44 -8.80
C GLN A 42 -3.57 10.97 -8.82
N LEU A 43 -3.38 10.35 -7.66
CA LEU A 43 -3.08 8.91 -7.57
C LEU A 43 -4.15 8.05 -8.26
N VAL A 44 -5.44 8.34 -8.04
CA VAL A 44 -6.53 7.61 -8.70
C VAL A 44 -6.48 7.78 -10.22
N LEU A 45 -6.28 9.01 -10.70
CA LEU A 45 -6.19 9.31 -12.12
C LEU A 45 -4.99 8.60 -12.78
N ASP A 46 -3.83 8.62 -12.15
CA ASP A 46 -2.62 7.97 -12.64
C ASP A 46 -2.78 6.44 -12.72
N LEU A 47 -3.36 5.83 -11.67
CA LEU A 47 -3.63 4.39 -11.66
C LEU A 47 -4.66 3.97 -12.73
N LYS A 48 -5.67 4.81 -12.99
CA LYS A 48 -6.65 4.60 -14.07
C LYS A 48 -6.00 4.75 -15.44
N SER A 49 -5.23 5.79 -15.64
CA SER A 49 -4.48 6.05 -16.88
C SER A 49 -3.50 4.93 -17.23
N ALA A 50 -2.85 4.36 -16.21
CA ALA A 50 -1.95 3.23 -16.37
C ALA A 50 -2.67 1.86 -16.52
N ASN A 51 -4.00 1.81 -16.49
CA ASN A 51 -4.81 0.59 -16.53
C ASN A 51 -4.50 -0.41 -15.39
N ILE A 52 -4.07 0.08 -14.23
CA ILE A 52 -3.80 -0.74 -13.04
C ILE A 52 -4.85 -0.58 -11.94
N TRP A 53 -5.69 0.45 -11.98
CA TRP A 53 -6.75 0.67 -11.00
C TRP A 53 -7.66 -0.55 -10.78
N THR A 54 -8.09 -1.20 -11.86
CA THR A 54 -8.96 -2.38 -11.79
C THR A 54 -8.28 -3.63 -11.22
N LYS A 55 -6.95 -3.66 -11.21
CA LYS A 55 -6.13 -4.77 -10.70
C LYS A 55 -5.86 -4.64 -9.20
N MET A 56 -6.06 -3.45 -8.62
CA MET A 56 -5.83 -3.21 -7.20
C MET A 56 -6.89 -3.88 -6.34
N LYS A 57 -6.48 -4.51 -5.24
CA LYS A 57 -7.37 -5.04 -4.19
C LYS A 57 -7.59 -4.04 -3.07
N ALA A 58 -6.53 -3.42 -2.60
CA ALA A 58 -6.58 -2.38 -1.58
C ALA A 58 -5.48 -1.36 -1.80
N ILE A 59 -5.78 -0.12 -1.44
CA ILE A 59 -4.85 1.01 -1.41
C ILE A 59 -5.14 1.80 -0.14
N TYR A 60 -4.12 2.00 0.68
CA TYR A 60 -4.22 2.79 1.91
C TYR A 60 -3.32 4.02 1.80
N PRO A 61 -3.87 5.18 1.45
CA PRO A 61 -3.08 6.41 1.27
C PRO A 61 -2.48 6.95 2.56
N ILE A 62 -3.00 6.53 3.71
CA ILE A 62 -2.57 6.96 5.06
C ILE A 62 -2.59 8.49 5.19
N VAL A 63 -3.74 9.08 4.90
CA VAL A 63 -4.02 10.53 5.00
C VAL A 63 -5.10 10.81 6.04
N GLY A 64 -5.26 12.08 6.46
CA GLY A 64 -6.26 12.50 7.44
C GLY A 64 -5.80 12.42 8.90
N GLY A 65 -4.70 11.74 9.19
CA GLY A 65 -4.01 11.79 10.49
C GLY A 65 -4.66 11.04 11.66
N SER A 66 -5.70 10.25 11.42
CA SER A 66 -6.40 9.48 12.45
C SER A 66 -6.51 8.00 12.11
N ALA A 67 -6.73 7.16 13.10
CA ALA A 67 -6.97 5.73 12.89
C ALA A 67 -8.14 5.48 11.93
N SER A 68 -9.24 6.21 12.10
CA SER A 68 -10.44 6.07 11.26
C SER A 68 -10.19 6.46 9.81
N SER A 69 -9.44 7.54 9.54
CA SER A 69 -9.11 7.94 8.18
C SER A 69 -8.09 7.00 7.53
N HIS A 70 -7.08 6.56 8.27
CA HIS A 70 -6.06 5.63 7.79
C HIS A 70 -6.62 4.23 7.50
N ALA A 71 -7.72 3.85 8.17
CA ALA A 71 -8.34 2.54 7.99
C ALA A 71 -8.97 2.35 6.60
N VAL A 72 -9.39 3.43 5.96
CA VAL A 72 -10.23 3.35 4.77
C VAL A 72 -9.44 2.90 3.55
N ASN A 73 -9.90 1.83 2.91
CA ASN A 73 -9.39 1.39 1.62
C ASN A 73 -9.87 2.33 0.50
N LEU A 74 -8.93 3.01 -0.16
CA LEU A 74 -9.23 3.92 -1.28
C LEU A 74 -9.91 3.20 -2.46
N LYS A 75 -9.50 1.95 -2.74
CA LYS A 75 -10.03 1.19 -3.88
C LYS A 75 -11.50 0.85 -3.72
N THR A 76 -11.90 0.46 -2.52
CA THR A 76 -13.29 0.09 -2.20
C THR A 76 -13.55 0.38 -0.72
N PRO A 77 -13.95 1.63 -0.37
CA PRO A 77 -14.27 1.99 1.00
C PRO A 77 -15.29 1.05 1.62
N GLY A 78 -15.00 0.57 2.84
CA GLY A 78 -15.83 -0.42 3.55
C GLY A 78 -15.43 -1.88 3.30
N THR A 79 -14.63 -2.17 2.27
CA THR A 79 -14.11 -3.52 2.01
C THR A 79 -12.60 -3.54 2.23
N TYR A 80 -12.10 -4.50 2.99
CA TYR A 80 -10.68 -4.59 3.37
C TYR A 80 -10.16 -3.33 4.08
N ASN A 81 -11.01 -2.62 4.82
CA ASN A 81 -10.55 -1.55 5.68
C ASN A 81 -9.62 -2.12 6.76
N LEU A 82 -8.59 -1.34 7.13
CA LEU A 82 -7.64 -1.75 8.16
C LEU A 82 -8.33 -1.84 9.53
N THR A 83 -8.01 -2.88 10.27
CA THR A 83 -8.24 -2.96 11.72
C THR A 83 -6.91 -2.93 12.44
N TYR A 84 -6.86 -2.31 13.61
CA TYR A 84 -5.59 -2.07 14.30
C TYR A 84 -5.51 -2.85 15.61
N ALA A 85 -4.36 -3.48 15.81
CA ALA A 85 -3.99 -3.99 17.13
C ALA A 85 -3.53 -2.85 18.06
N THR A 86 -3.59 -3.10 19.35
CA THR A 86 -3.04 -2.17 20.36
C THR A 86 -1.57 -1.89 20.11
N GLY A 87 -1.18 -0.62 20.20
CA GLY A 87 0.21 -0.20 19.97
C GLY A 87 0.47 0.49 18.63
N MET A 88 -0.58 0.71 17.83
CA MET A 88 -0.50 1.60 16.66
C MET A 88 -0.69 3.05 17.06
N THR A 89 0.13 3.93 16.50
CA THR A 89 -0.01 5.39 16.60
C THR A 89 -0.31 5.99 15.22
N HIS A 90 -1.10 7.06 15.21
CA HIS A 90 -1.55 7.72 13.99
C HIS A 90 -1.28 9.22 14.08
N SER A 91 -0.81 9.82 12.98
CA SER A 91 -0.53 11.24 12.88
C SER A 91 -0.76 11.75 11.46
N SER A 92 -0.72 13.07 11.27
CA SER A 92 -0.78 13.68 9.94
C SER A 92 0.34 13.24 8.98
N THR A 93 1.37 12.61 9.52
CA THR A 93 2.54 12.15 8.75
C THR A 93 2.59 10.65 8.51
N GLY A 94 1.64 9.88 9.06
CA GLY A 94 1.60 8.44 8.86
C GLY A 94 1.09 7.65 10.05
N MET A 95 1.27 6.35 9.99
CA MET A 95 1.02 5.42 11.09
C MET A 95 2.30 4.67 11.45
N THR A 96 2.45 4.29 12.71
CA THR A 96 3.63 3.59 13.22
C THR A 96 3.22 2.57 14.27
N GLY A 97 3.73 1.34 14.17
CA GLY A 97 3.62 0.34 15.23
C GLY A 97 4.64 0.58 16.34
N ASN A 98 4.38 0.05 17.52
CA ASN A 98 5.27 0.16 18.69
C ASN A 98 6.46 -0.82 18.67
N GLY A 99 6.61 -1.62 17.60
CA GLY A 99 7.68 -2.61 17.47
C GLY A 99 7.48 -3.90 18.29
N THR A 100 6.32 -4.11 18.92
CA THR A 100 6.04 -5.30 19.73
C THR A 100 4.67 -5.92 19.44
N SER A 101 3.61 -5.13 19.38
CA SER A 101 2.23 -5.61 19.25
C SER A 101 1.40 -4.80 18.25
N GLY A 102 1.90 -3.62 17.83
CA GLY A 102 1.17 -2.70 16.96
C GLY A 102 1.24 -3.13 15.50
N TYR A 103 0.11 -3.54 14.93
CA TYR A 103 -0.02 -3.84 13.50
C TYR A 103 -1.38 -3.45 12.95
N ALA A 104 -1.46 -3.30 11.64
CA ALA A 104 -2.70 -3.14 10.90
C ALA A 104 -3.01 -4.41 10.11
N ASN A 105 -4.21 -4.94 10.29
CA ASN A 105 -4.70 -6.13 9.59
C ASN A 105 -5.54 -5.70 8.38
N THR A 106 -5.20 -6.21 7.20
CA THR A 106 -5.87 -5.87 5.93
C THR A 106 -7.11 -6.71 5.66
N SER A 107 -7.32 -7.82 6.36
CA SER A 107 -8.32 -8.84 6.04
C SER A 107 -8.15 -9.47 4.63
N ILE A 108 -7.03 -9.23 3.95
CA ILE A 108 -6.72 -9.83 2.66
C ILE A 108 -5.89 -11.09 2.90
N THR A 109 -6.49 -12.22 2.63
CA THR A 109 -5.83 -13.53 2.70
C THR A 109 -5.33 -13.92 1.31
N PRO A 110 -4.02 -14.11 1.10
CA PRO A 110 -3.46 -14.30 -0.24
C PRO A 110 -4.06 -15.45 -1.03
N ASN A 111 -4.25 -16.61 -0.42
CA ASN A 111 -4.79 -17.78 -1.10
C ASN A 111 -6.25 -17.62 -1.58
N THR A 112 -7.01 -16.71 -0.98
CA THR A 112 -8.42 -16.47 -1.30
C THR A 112 -8.60 -15.23 -2.19
N HIS A 113 -7.79 -14.19 -1.97
CA HIS A 113 -8.05 -12.87 -2.54
C HIS A 113 -7.06 -12.46 -3.63
N LEU A 114 -5.91 -13.14 -3.74
CA LEU A 114 -4.84 -12.82 -4.67
C LEU A 114 -4.51 -14.00 -5.59
N THR A 115 -3.64 -13.76 -6.57
CA THR A 115 -3.14 -14.80 -7.49
C THR A 115 -1.64 -14.92 -7.38
N ASN A 116 -1.12 -16.14 -7.27
CA ASN A 116 0.30 -16.39 -7.01
C ASN A 116 1.26 -15.94 -8.14
N ASN A 117 0.79 -15.83 -9.38
CA ASN A 117 1.62 -15.49 -10.54
C ASN A 117 1.35 -14.10 -11.11
N ASN A 118 0.48 -13.31 -10.48
CA ASN A 118 0.17 -11.95 -10.88
C ASN A 118 -0.27 -11.15 -9.64
N THR A 119 0.72 -10.70 -8.87
CA THR A 119 0.48 -9.98 -7.62
C THR A 119 1.60 -9.01 -7.29
N HIS A 120 1.32 -8.05 -6.42
CA HIS A 120 2.32 -7.16 -5.86
C HIS A 120 1.98 -6.74 -4.43
N LEU A 121 3.01 -6.40 -3.68
CA LEU A 121 2.96 -5.58 -2.46
C LEU A 121 3.69 -4.28 -2.74
N SER A 122 3.16 -3.17 -2.25
CA SER A 122 3.86 -1.89 -2.29
C SER A 122 3.80 -1.20 -0.93
N TYR A 123 4.89 -0.54 -0.57
CA TYR A 123 5.03 0.11 0.73
C TYR A 123 5.84 1.40 0.61
N TYR A 124 5.39 2.46 1.27
CA TYR A 124 6.14 3.71 1.36
C TYR A 124 6.61 3.93 2.79
N SER A 125 7.92 3.87 2.98
CA SER A 125 8.56 4.15 4.27
C SER A 125 9.08 5.59 4.32
N ARG A 126 8.79 6.28 5.41
CA ARG A 126 9.26 7.65 5.70
C ARG A 126 10.42 7.68 6.70
N THR A 127 10.69 6.58 7.36
CA THR A 127 11.73 6.48 8.40
C THR A 127 12.77 5.45 7.98
N ASP A 128 14.04 5.73 8.32
CA ASP A 128 15.13 4.78 8.16
C ASP A 128 15.31 4.00 9.46
N ILE A 129 14.85 2.76 9.46
CA ILE A 129 14.97 1.84 10.59
C ILE A 129 15.69 0.59 10.13
N ASN A 130 16.78 0.24 10.80
CA ASN A 130 17.41 -1.08 10.66
C ASN A 130 16.85 -1.97 11.77
N GLY A 131 15.72 -2.58 11.48
CA GLY A 131 14.94 -3.36 12.45
C GLY A 131 15.26 -4.85 12.43
N THR A 132 14.40 -5.57 13.14
CA THR A 132 14.39 -7.05 13.19
C THR A 132 13.04 -7.60 12.72
N TYR A 133 12.23 -6.79 12.04
CA TYR A 133 10.83 -7.09 11.74
C TYR A 133 10.52 -6.95 10.27
N PHE A 134 9.41 -7.56 9.84
CA PHE A 134 8.81 -7.35 8.53
C PHE A 134 7.91 -6.11 8.56
N ASP A 135 8.00 -5.30 7.50
CA ASP A 135 7.19 -4.08 7.37
C ASP A 135 5.79 -4.37 6.83
N MET A 136 5.65 -5.39 5.99
CA MET A 136 4.38 -5.81 5.42
C MET A 136 4.42 -7.27 4.99
N GLY A 137 3.34 -8.01 5.22
CA GLY A 137 3.20 -9.35 4.68
C GLY A 137 2.68 -10.37 5.67
N LEU A 138 2.99 -11.61 5.40
CA LEU A 138 2.75 -12.75 6.26
C LEU A 138 3.72 -13.88 5.95
N GLY A 139 4.03 -14.68 6.96
CA GLY A 139 4.77 -15.93 6.85
C GLY A 139 3.95 -17.10 7.36
N TYR A 140 4.36 -18.31 7.01
CA TYR A 140 3.77 -19.53 7.48
C TYR A 140 4.86 -20.55 7.89
N ALA A 141 4.63 -21.27 8.95
CA ALA A 141 5.56 -22.28 9.50
C ALA A 141 6.00 -23.36 8.49
N GLY A 142 5.28 -23.53 7.39
CA GLY A 142 5.65 -24.38 6.25
C GLY A 142 6.65 -23.79 5.27
N GLY A 143 7.23 -22.62 5.57
CA GLY A 143 8.23 -21.97 4.72
C GLY A 143 7.67 -21.26 3.48
N GLN A 144 6.42 -20.87 3.52
CA GLN A 144 5.80 -20.06 2.46
C GLN A 144 5.63 -18.61 2.93
N TYR A 145 6.01 -17.67 2.08
CA TYR A 145 6.05 -16.26 2.44
C TYR A 145 5.48 -15.37 1.35
N MET A 146 4.84 -14.30 1.78
CA MET A 146 4.50 -13.14 0.99
C MET A 146 4.77 -11.91 1.86
N ASP A 147 5.98 -11.38 1.79
CA ASP A 147 6.42 -10.36 2.72
C ASP A 147 7.42 -9.36 2.13
N LEU A 148 7.64 -8.32 2.90
CA LEU A 148 8.59 -7.26 2.62
C LEU A 148 9.17 -6.76 3.94
N ALA A 149 10.47 -6.99 4.15
CA ALA A 149 11.26 -6.37 5.20
C ALA A 149 12.21 -5.36 4.56
N LEU A 150 11.99 -4.07 4.78
CA LEU A 150 12.71 -3.01 4.08
C LEU A 150 14.18 -2.92 4.48
N ARG A 151 14.48 -3.16 5.75
CA ARG A 151 15.85 -3.18 6.26
C ARG A 151 15.94 -4.04 7.52
N LEU A 152 16.27 -5.29 7.33
CA LEU A 152 16.47 -6.28 8.38
C LEU A 152 17.95 -6.64 8.41
N SER A 153 18.65 -6.27 9.48
CA SER A 153 20.11 -6.49 9.61
C SER A 153 20.90 -5.96 8.40
N GLY A 154 20.54 -4.76 7.91
CA GLY A 154 21.22 -4.09 6.80
C GLY A 154 20.82 -4.56 5.40
N ASN A 155 19.91 -5.51 5.26
CA ASN A 155 19.43 -6.02 3.99
C ASN A 155 17.92 -5.80 3.85
N ILE A 156 17.44 -5.72 2.59
CA ILE A 156 16.03 -5.89 2.27
C ILE A 156 15.76 -7.37 1.98
N TYR A 157 14.59 -7.83 2.40
CA TYR A 157 14.07 -9.15 2.10
C TYR A 157 12.70 -9.03 1.48
N SER A 158 12.45 -9.80 0.43
CA SER A 158 11.14 -9.85 -0.19
C SER A 158 10.81 -11.22 -0.71
N ASP A 159 9.59 -11.63 -0.44
CA ASP A 159 9.00 -12.90 -0.84
C ASP A 159 7.64 -12.65 -1.51
N GLN A 160 7.36 -13.41 -2.58
CA GLN A 160 6.08 -13.38 -3.28
C GLN A 160 5.69 -14.80 -3.67
N TYR A 161 4.87 -15.45 -2.84
CA TYR A 161 4.43 -16.83 -3.06
C TYR A 161 5.60 -17.81 -3.26
N ASN A 162 6.61 -17.71 -2.43
CA ASN A 162 7.80 -18.54 -2.49
C ASN A 162 8.27 -18.91 -1.08
N ASN A 163 9.20 -19.84 -1.03
CA ASN A 163 9.98 -20.15 0.15
C ASN A 163 11.28 -19.33 0.16
N THR A 164 12.04 -19.44 1.23
CA THR A 164 13.29 -18.70 1.41
C THR A 164 14.35 -18.94 0.33
N THR A 165 14.26 -20.01 -0.46
CA THR A 165 15.20 -20.31 -1.55
C THR A 165 14.96 -19.44 -2.79
N ALA A 166 13.75 -18.89 -2.95
CA ALA A 166 13.38 -17.99 -4.04
C ALA A 166 13.14 -16.55 -3.52
N ARG A 167 13.76 -16.17 -2.42
CA ARG A 167 13.73 -14.85 -1.81
C ARG A 167 14.63 -13.88 -2.54
N ILE A 168 14.20 -12.63 -2.71
CA ILE A 168 15.12 -11.54 -3.07
C ILE A 168 15.70 -10.97 -1.79
N THR A 169 17.05 -10.97 -1.73
CA THR A 169 17.81 -10.36 -0.64
C THR A 169 18.95 -9.57 -1.22
N THR A 170 19.10 -8.31 -0.79
CA THR A 170 20.23 -7.46 -1.17
C THR A 170 20.44 -6.37 -0.12
N ALA A 171 21.64 -5.78 -0.06
CA ALA A 171 21.95 -4.71 0.86
C ALA A 171 20.99 -3.51 0.67
N ASN A 172 20.49 -2.97 1.78
CA ASN A 172 19.71 -1.74 1.80
C ASN A 172 20.15 -0.89 2.98
N THR A 173 20.95 0.13 2.72
CA THR A 173 21.55 0.99 3.74
C THR A 173 20.61 2.07 4.26
N ASN A 174 19.45 2.26 3.62
CA ASN A 174 18.43 3.23 4.01
C ASN A 174 17.05 2.68 3.64
N SER A 175 16.14 2.56 4.60
CA SER A 175 14.79 2.03 4.39
C SER A 175 13.77 3.08 3.94
N THR A 176 14.12 4.37 3.84
CA THR A 176 13.18 5.37 3.32
C THR A 176 12.95 5.20 1.81
N GLY A 177 11.71 5.39 1.35
CA GLY A 177 11.36 5.34 -0.08
C GLY A 177 10.13 4.51 -0.37
N PHE A 178 9.78 4.45 -1.66
CA PHE A 178 8.67 3.66 -2.17
C PHE A 178 9.17 2.33 -2.73
N TYR A 179 8.62 1.25 -2.24
CA TYR A 179 8.99 -0.11 -2.60
C TYR A 179 7.86 -0.81 -3.33
N VAL A 180 8.21 -1.60 -4.33
CA VAL A 180 7.28 -2.48 -5.05
C VAL A 180 7.91 -3.85 -5.19
N SER A 181 7.30 -4.83 -4.56
CA SER A 181 7.60 -6.24 -4.69
C SER A 181 6.55 -6.87 -5.59
N THR A 182 6.93 -7.43 -6.74
CA THR A 182 5.96 -7.87 -7.76
C THR A 182 6.35 -9.19 -8.40
N ARG A 183 5.37 -10.06 -8.56
CA ARG A 183 5.47 -11.31 -9.32
C ARG A 183 4.51 -11.25 -10.51
N THR A 184 5.02 -11.42 -11.71
CA THR A 184 4.25 -11.32 -12.96
C THR A 184 4.14 -12.64 -13.74
N ALA A 185 4.86 -13.66 -13.29
CA ALA A 185 4.78 -15.04 -13.77
C ALA A 185 5.33 -15.98 -12.69
N SER A 186 5.16 -17.29 -12.85
CA SER A 186 5.64 -18.27 -11.87
C SER A 186 7.14 -18.15 -11.57
N ASN A 187 7.92 -17.72 -12.55
CA ASN A 187 9.37 -17.58 -12.49
C ASN A 187 9.86 -16.14 -12.76
N VAL A 188 9.02 -15.13 -12.56
CA VAL A 188 9.39 -13.71 -12.71
C VAL A 188 8.97 -12.95 -11.47
N PHE A 189 9.93 -12.76 -10.58
CA PHE A 189 9.77 -11.99 -9.35
C PHE A 189 10.81 -10.88 -9.28
N LYS A 190 10.37 -9.64 -9.01
CA LYS A 190 11.21 -8.43 -8.99
C LYS A 190 10.88 -7.58 -7.78
N LEU A 191 11.88 -6.83 -7.34
CA LEU A 191 11.79 -5.84 -6.27
C LEU A 191 12.33 -4.52 -6.76
N PHE A 192 11.63 -3.43 -6.44
CA PHE A 192 12.00 -2.06 -6.82
C PHE A 192 12.00 -1.14 -5.61
N LYS A 193 12.86 -0.14 -5.64
CA LYS A 193 12.85 1.02 -4.74
C LYS A 193 12.99 2.29 -5.57
N ASN A 194 12.03 3.22 -5.44
CA ASN A 194 12.03 4.49 -6.17
C ASN A 194 12.35 4.30 -7.68
N ASN A 195 11.64 3.39 -8.34
CA ASN A 195 11.78 2.99 -9.74
C ASN A 195 13.08 2.25 -10.11
N THR A 196 14.01 2.03 -9.18
CA THR A 196 15.24 1.28 -9.43
C THR A 196 15.05 -0.17 -8.97
N GLN A 197 15.36 -1.15 -9.83
CA GLN A 197 15.33 -2.56 -9.43
C GLN A 197 16.43 -2.84 -8.40
N LEU A 198 16.04 -3.48 -7.31
CA LEU A 198 16.95 -4.00 -6.28
C LEU A 198 17.24 -5.48 -6.54
N GLY A 199 18.52 -5.83 -6.52
CA GLY A 199 18.94 -7.17 -6.86
C GLY A 199 18.66 -7.56 -8.31
N THR A 200 18.67 -8.85 -8.59
CA THR A 200 18.35 -9.43 -9.90
C THR A 200 16.92 -9.94 -9.93
N THR A 201 16.36 -10.11 -11.14
CA THR A 201 15.08 -10.83 -11.28
C THR A 201 15.25 -12.24 -10.74
N ASN A 202 14.38 -12.61 -9.79
CA ASN A 202 14.36 -13.96 -9.24
C ASN A 202 13.53 -14.86 -10.16
N THR A 203 14.10 -15.97 -10.56
CA THR A 203 13.49 -16.96 -11.46
C THR A 203 12.98 -18.21 -10.72
N GLY A 204 13.03 -18.20 -9.40
CA GLY A 204 12.47 -19.28 -8.56
C GLY A 204 10.96 -19.38 -8.73
N ALA A 205 10.47 -20.59 -8.91
CA ALA A 205 9.05 -20.84 -9.11
C ALA A 205 8.22 -20.39 -7.90
N SER A 206 7.05 -19.84 -8.18
CA SER A 206 6.04 -19.62 -7.13
C SER A 206 5.56 -20.98 -6.62
N THR A 207 5.38 -21.07 -5.32
CA THR A 207 4.71 -22.20 -4.67
C THR A 207 3.29 -21.79 -4.33
N GLY A 208 2.29 -22.62 -4.65
CA GLY A 208 0.92 -22.31 -4.28
C GLY A 208 0.75 -22.25 -2.76
N PHE A 209 -0.03 -21.30 -2.30
CA PHE A 209 -0.41 -21.20 -0.88
C PHE A 209 -1.66 -22.03 -0.60
N THR A 210 -1.51 -23.27 -0.25
CA THR A 210 -2.65 -24.06 0.23
C THR A 210 -3.00 -23.80 1.69
N SER A 211 -2.10 -23.14 2.45
CA SER A 211 -2.20 -23.04 3.91
C SER A 211 -2.22 -21.61 4.45
N LEU A 212 -2.04 -20.55 3.63
CA LEU A 212 -2.05 -19.18 4.15
C LEU A 212 -3.47 -18.66 4.32
N ILE A 213 -4.03 -18.99 5.45
CA ILE A 213 -5.34 -18.53 5.91
C ILE A 213 -5.26 -17.22 6.69
N ASN A 214 -4.05 -16.71 6.95
CA ASN A 214 -3.85 -15.47 7.69
C ASN A 214 -3.87 -14.26 6.76
N PRO A 215 -4.38 -13.11 7.21
CA PRO A 215 -4.35 -11.88 6.42
C PRO A 215 -2.95 -11.27 6.34
N ILE A 216 -2.71 -10.51 5.27
CA ILE A 216 -1.56 -9.61 5.17
C ILE A 216 -1.67 -8.56 6.28
N ILE A 217 -0.57 -8.33 7.00
CA ILE A 217 -0.48 -7.30 8.02
C ILE A 217 0.59 -6.26 7.66
N ILE A 218 0.46 -5.07 8.23
CA ILE A 218 1.33 -3.92 7.97
C ILE A 218 1.90 -3.43 9.30
N ASN A 219 3.18 -3.10 9.32
CA ASN A 219 3.94 -2.66 10.50
C ASN A 219 3.99 -3.71 11.62
N ALA A 220 4.08 -4.97 11.29
CA ALA A 220 4.02 -6.05 12.27
C ALA A 220 5.30 -6.84 12.41
N LEU A 221 5.47 -7.26 13.63
CA LEU A 221 6.15 -8.50 13.99
C LEU A 221 5.28 -9.67 13.58
N LEU A 222 5.87 -10.60 12.86
CA LEU A 222 5.36 -11.95 12.75
C LEU A 222 6.49 -12.90 13.12
N ASP A 223 6.40 -13.48 14.29
CA ASP A 223 7.00 -14.76 14.61
C ASP A 223 6.07 -15.88 14.19
#